data_7faeacac848ccbd22bb6a1133a8e99c5
#
_entry.id   7faeacac848ccbd22bb6a1133a8e99c5
#
_cell.length_a   1.000
_cell.length_b   1.000
_cell.length_c   1.000
_cell.angle_alpha   90.00
_cell.angle_beta   90.00
_cell.angle_gamma   90.00
#
_symmetry.space_group_name_H-M   'P 1'
#
loop_
_entity.id
_entity.type
_entity.pdbx_description
1 polymer ?
#
loop_
_entity_poly.entity_id
_entity_poly.type
_entity_poly.pdbx_seq_one_letter_code
_entity_poly.pdbx_strand_id
1 'polypeptide(L)'
;FVAKMDGKIVGHFLFSQFPLSPNADGGHADDSDIVMLAPVSVHADYFHKHIGITMLTLGIQKVREMGYKGITVEGDFNFYNRVGFRTSSEYGIYPTSGYPMTEPRCMMCQETEEGSLKGYGGYVVYDMYYNA
;
A
#
# COMPACT_ATOMS: atom_id res chain seq x y z
N PHE A 1 -10.66 8.01 0.52
CA PHE A 1 -11.58 7.47 1.55
C PHE A 1 -11.45 8.26 2.85
N VAL A 2 -12.56 8.46 3.51
CA VAL A 2 -12.59 9.11 4.83
C VAL A 2 -13.37 8.24 5.81
N ALA A 3 -12.95 8.26 7.07
CA ALA A 3 -13.70 7.67 8.18
C ALA A 3 -14.43 8.79 8.92
N LYS A 4 -15.71 8.61 9.18
CA LYS A 4 -16.53 9.56 9.92
C LYS A 4 -17.06 8.92 11.19
N MET A 5 -17.13 9.71 12.27
CA MET A 5 -17.73 9.32 13.52
C MET A 5 -18.49 10.53 14.06
N ASP A 6 -19.78 10.34 14.33
CA ASP A 6 -20.68 11.41 14.81
C ASP A 6 -20.66 12.67 13.93
N GLY A 7 -20.58 12.47 12.60
CA GLY A 7 -20.55 13.54 11.62
C GLY A 7 -19.19 14.21 11.42
N LYS A 8 -18.17 13.80 12.16
CA LYS A 8 -16.81 14.35 12.04
C LYS A 8 -15.91 13.40 11.25
N ILE A 9 -15.02 13.97 10.43
CA ILE A 9 -13.98 13.19 9.74
C ILE A 9 -12.88 12.90 10.78
N VAL A 10 -12.68 11.63 11.08
CA VAL A 10 -11.70 11.17 12.07
C VAL A 10 -10.53 10.41 11.46
N GLY A 11 -10.60 10.08 10.19
CA GLY A 11 -9.51 9.41 9.50
C GLY A 11 -9.59 9.63 7.99
N HIS A 12 -8.47 9.43 7.33
CA HIS A 12 -8.33 9.60 5.89
C HIS A 12 -7.28 8.65 5.36
N PHE A 13 -7.52 8.11 4.15
CA PHE A 13 -6.52 7.36 3.42
C PHE A 13 -6.81 7.41 1.92
N LEU A 14 -5.77 7.19 1.13
CA LEU A 14 -5.83 7.25 -0.32
C LEU A 14 -5.12 6.06 -0.92
N PHE A 15 -5.69 5.50 -1.98
CA PHE A 15 -5.02 4.52 -2.82
C PHE A 15 -4.65 5.17 -4.15
N SER A 16 -3.40 4.99 -4.58
CA SER A 16 -2.91 5.51 -5.85
C SER A 16 -2.29 4.39 -6.66
N GLN A 17 -2.52 4.40 -7.97
CA GLN A 17 -1.93 3.43 -8.88
C GLN A 17 -0.50 3.83 -9.21
N PHE A 18 0.43 2.87 -9.14
CA PHE A 18 1.84 3.08 -9.48
C PHE A 18 2.28 2.11 -10.55
N PRO A 19 3.16 2.55 -11.48
CA PRO A 19 3.73 1.64 -12.46
C PRO A 19 4.64 0.61 -11.81
N LEU A 20 4.73 -0.56 -12.44
CA LEU A 20 5.63 -1.64 -12.05
C LEU A 20 6.63 -1.86 -13.18
N SER A 21 7.92 -1.93 -12.85
CA SER A 21 8.99 -2.14 -13.80
C SER A 21 9.62 -3.51 -13.62
N PRO A 22 10.03 -4.19 -14.72
CA PRO A 22 10.83 -5.40 -14.61
C PRO A 22 12.29 -5.10 -14.21
N ASN A 23 12.71 -3.83 -14.27
CA ASN A 23 14.08 -3.40 -14.03
C ASN A 23 14.23 -2.58 -12.76
N ALA A 24 15.32 -2.80 -12.03
CA ALA A 24 15.59 -2.09 -10.77
C ALA A 24 15.76 -0.57 -10.96
N ASP A 25 16.13 -0.12 -12.16
CA ASP A 25 16.27 1.29 -12.49
C ASP A 25 14.93 1.96 -12.87
N GLY A 26 13.85 1.19 -12.94
CA GLY A 26 12.53 1.70 -13.32
C GLY A 26 12.27 1.72 -14.82
N GLY A 27 13.20 1.23 -15.64
CA GLY A 27 13.02 1.18 -17.09
C GLY A 27 11.94 0.22 -17.53
N HIS A 28 11.23 0.56 -18.63
CA HIS A 28 10.14 -0.23 -19.18
C HIS A 28 8.97 -0.43 -18.21
N ALA A 29 8.70 0.57 -17.37
CA ALA A 29 7.57 0.51 -16.45
C ALA A 29 6.23 0.57 -17.19
N ASP A 30 5.29 -0.25 -16.75
CA ASP A 30 3.93 -0.29 -17.25
C ASP A 30 2.93 -0.12 -16.10
N ASP A 31 1.71 0.31 -16.43
CA ASP A 31 0.62 0.32 -15.47
C ASP A 31 0.41 -1.09 -14.91
N SER A 32 0.09 -1.14 -13.63
CA SER A 32 -0.14 -2.40 -12.94
C SER A 32 -1.50 -2.40 -12.26
N ASP A 33 -1.96 -3.60 -11.87
CA ASP A 33 -3.16 -3.78 -11.05
C ASP A 33 -2.83 -3.69 -9.55
N ILE A 34 -1.76 -3.00 -9.20
CA ILE A 34 -1.32 -2.78 -7.83
C ILE A 34 -1.50 -1.31 -7.48
N VAL A 35 -2.08 -1.05 -6.32
CA VAL A 35 -2.24 0.31 -5.81
C VAL A 35 -1.37 0.51 -4.56
N MET A 36 -0.96 1.74 -4.33
CA MET A 36 -0.22 2.12 -3.13
C MET A 36 -1.16 2.83 -2.16
N LEU A 37 -1.09 2.44 -0.91
CA LEU A 37 -1.80 3.08 0.18
C LEU A 37 -0.93 4.20 0.78
N ALA A 38 -1.31 5.45 0.55
CA ALA A 38 -0.68 6.64 1.13
C ALA A 38 -1.44 7.91 0.71
N PRO A 39 -1.58 8.90 1.58
CA PRO A 39 -1.29 8.87 3.01
C PRO A 39 -2.36 8.15 3.83
N VAL A 40 -2.04 7.84 5.10
CA VAL A 40 -3.00 7.32 6.07
C VAL A 40 -2.92 8.19 7.31
N SER A 41 -4.06 8.66 7.79
CA SER A 41 -4.10 9.46 9.01
C SER A 41 -5.37 9.17 9.82
N VAL A 42 -5.23 9.24 11.14
CA VAL A 42 -6.35 9.16 12.08
C VAL A 42 -6.21 10.35 13.03
N HIS A 43 -7.33 11.02 13.33
CA HIS A 43 -7.34 12.14 14.26
C HIS A 43 -6.83 11.68 15.64
N ALA A 44 -5.97 12.48 16.26
CA ALA A 44 -5.29 12.11 17.51
C ALA A 44 -6.24 11.71 18.64
N ASP A 45 -7.41 12.36 18.74
CA ASP A 45 -8.41 12.05 19.76
C ASP A 45 -9.05 10.67 19.60
N TYR A 46 -8.79 10.01 18.45
CA TYR A 46 -9.36 8.71 18.11
C TYR A 46 -8.30 7.61 18.00
N PHE A 47 -7.06 7.89 18.42
CA PHE A 47 -6.03 6.87 18.52
C PHE A 47 -6.45 5.80 19.53
N HIS A 48 -6.03 4.56 19.28
CA HIS A 48 -6.30 3.38 20.11
C HIS A 48 -7.78 2.95 20.16
N LYS A 49 -8.64 3.50 19.30
CA LYS A 49 -10.05 3.08 19.17
C LYS A 49 -10.29 2.12 18.02
N HIS A 50 -9.23 1.49 17.51
CA HIS A 50 -9.26 0.55 16.38
C HIS A 50 -9.83 1.16 15.08
N ILE A 51 -9.94 2.48 14.99
CA ILE A 51 -10.47 3.17 13.81
C ILE A 51 -9.59 2.93 12.60
N GLY A 52 -8.26 3.00 12.77
CA GLY A 52 -7.31 2.76 11.69
C GLY A 52 -7.45 1.35 11.11
N ILE A 53 -7.53 0.34 11.96
CA ILE A 53 -7.69 -1.05 11.53
C ILE A 53 -9.01 -1.25 10.81
N THR A 54 -10.11 -0.75 11.36
CA THR A 54 -11.44 -0.86 10.75
C THR A 54 -11.50 -0.15 9.41
N MET A 55 -10.99 1.08 9.36
CA MET A 55 -10.95 1.89 8.15
C MET A 55 -10.16 1.19 7.04
N LEU A 56 -8.97 0.68 7.35
CA LEU A 56 -8.14 0.00 6.37
C LEU A 56 -8.75 -1.32 5.92
N THR A 57 -9.33 -2.09 6.83
CA THR A 57 -10.01 -3.34 6.48
C THR A 57 -11.12 -3.12 5.45
N LEU A 58 -11.94 -2.10 5.66
CA LEU A 58 -13.00 -1.75 4.73
C LEU A 58 -12.46 -1.22 3.41
N GLY A 59 -11.39 -0.42 3.45
CA GLY A 59 -10.74 0.11 2.26
C GLY A 59 -10.10 -0.99 1.40
N ILE A 60 -9.44 -1.93 2.03
CA ILE A 60 -8.83 -3.08 1.36
C ILE A 60 -9.92 -3.91 0.65
N GLN A 61 -11.04 -4.13 1.31
CA GLN A 61 -12.16 -4.83 0.68
C GLN A 61 -12.68 -4.08 -0.54
N LYS A 62 -12.76 -2.75 -0.47
CA LYS A 62 -13.18 -1.92 -1.59
C LYS A 62 -12.24 -2.06 -2.79
N VAL A 63 -10.94 -2.04 -2.53
CA VAL A 63 -9.91 -2.24 -3.56
C VAL A 63 -10.05 -3.62 -4.21
N ARG A 64 -10.31 -4.63 -3.40
CA ARG A 64 -10.57 -6.00 -3.91
C ARG A 64 -11.78 -6.03 -4.85
N GLU A 65 -12.88 -5.39 -4.44
CA GLU A 65 -14.10 -5.31 -5.25
C GLU A 65 -13.88 -4.57 -6.57
N MET A 66 -12.95 -3.62 -6.60
CA MET A 66 -12.58 -2.87 -7.81
C MET A 66 -11.70 -3.67 -8.78
N GLY A 67 -11.24 -4.85 -8.39
CA GLY A 67 -10.47 -5.75 -9.24
C GLY A 67 -8.97 -5.58 -9.21
N TYR A 68 -8.42 -4.74 -8.33
CA TYR A 68 -6.99 -4.64 -8.14
C TYR A 68 -6.42 -5.92 -7.53
N LYS A 69 -5.18 -6.24 -7.87
CA LYS A 69 -4.54 -7.51 -7.50
C LYS A 69 -3.72 -7.43 -6.23
N GLY A 70 -3.23 -6.24 -5.89
CA GLY A 70 -2.42 -6.06 -4.70
C GLY A 70 -2.37 -4.62 -4.23
N ILE A 71 -1.91 -4.45 -3.00
CA ILE A 71 -1.77 -3.16 -2.34
C ILE A 71 -0.37 -3.09 -1.76
N THR A 72 0.38 -2.03 -2.06
CA THR A 72 1.65 -1.75 -1.40
C THR A 72 1.47 -0.66 -0.36
N VAL A 73 2.26 -0.71 0.69
CA VAL A 73 2.31 0.33 1.72
C VAL A 73 3.72 0.41 2.28
N GLU A 74 4.13 1.60 2.65
CA GLU A 74 5.37 1.82 3.38
C GLU A 74 5.04 2.46 4.72
N GLY A 75 5.60 1.92 5.79
CA GLY A 75 5.37 2.44 7.13
C GLY A 75 5.67 1.45 8.24
N ASP A 76 5.01 1.62 9.38
CA ASP A 76 5.21 0.78 10.56
C ASP A 76 4.71 -0.64 10.33
N PHE A 77 5.64 -1.59 10.18
CA PHE A 77 5.28 -2.98 9.95
C PHE A 77 4.54 -3.61 11.14
N ASN A 78 4.74 -3.14 12.37
CA ASN A 78 4.00 -3.63 13.53
C ASN A 78 2.50 -3.33 13.40
N PHE A 79 2.16 -2.17 12.83
CA PHE A 79 0.77 -1.81 12.59
C PHE A 79 0.20 -2.53 11.37
N TYR A 80 0.89 -2.44 10.22
CA TYR A 80 0.35 -2.95 8.97
C TYR A 80 0.29 -4.48 8.90
N ASN A 81 1.20 -5.18 9.60
CA ASN A 81 1.12 -6.64 9.69
C ASN A 81 -0.19 -7.09 10.36
N ARG A 82 -0.76 -6.28 11.23
CA ARG A 82 -2.03 -6.58 11.90
C ARG A 82 -3.24 -6.52 10.97
N VAL A 83 -3.12 -5.83 9.84
CA VAL A 83 -4.19 -5.76 8.83
C VAL A 83 -3.87 -6.58 7.57
N GLY A 84 -2.91 -7.50 7.68
CA GLY A 84 -2.64 -8.49 6.63
C GLY A 84 -1.52 -8.16 5.66
N PHE A 85 -0.82 -7.04 5.85
CA PHE A 85 0.34 -6.72 5.03
C PHE A 85 1.56 -7.55 5.45
N ARG A 86 2.37 -7.93 4.47
CA ARG A 86 3.61 -8.69 4.66
C ARG A 86 4.73 -7.97 3.92
N THR A 87 5.98 -8.28 4.24
CA THR A 87 7.13 -7.70 3.54
C THR A 87 6.99 -7.95 2.04
N SER A 88 7.12 -6.89 1.25
CA SER A 88 6.85 -6.95 -0.20
C SER A 88 7.77 -7.91 -0.94
N SER A 89 9.00 -8.12 -0.45
CA SER A 89 9.94 -9.08 -1.04
C SER A 89 9.43 -10.53 -1.03
N GLU A 90 8.50 -10.86 -0.12
CA GLU A 90 7.88 -12.19 -0.10
C GLU A 90 7.04 -12.43 -1.37
N TYR A 91 6.64 -11.37 -2.07
CA TYR A 91 5.90 -11.44 -3.34
C TYR A 91 6.77 -11.07 -4.55
N GLY A 92 8.08 -10.90 -4.35
CA GLY A 92 8.98 -10.48 -5.41
C GLY A 92 8.81 -9.03 -5.84
N ILE A 93 8.25 -8.19 -4.97
CA ILE A 93 7.99 -6.76 -5.24
C ILE A 93 8.98 -5.93 -4.42
N TYR A 94 9.65 -5.00 -5.10
CA TYR A 94 10.72 -4.17 -4.54
C TYR A 94 10.51 -2.72 -4.96
N PRO A 95 11.07 -1.74 -4.22
CA PRO A 95 11.17 -0.38 -4.74
C PRO A 95 12.26 -0.29 -5.80
N THR A 96 12.19 0.71 -6.67
CA THR A 96 13.30 0.99 -7.60
C THR A 96 14.58 1.30 -6.82
N SER A 97 15.74 1.04 -7.45
CA SER A 97 17.05 1.12 -6.78
C SER A 97 17.42 2.51 -6.25
N GLY A 98 16.81 3.57 -6.80
CA GLY A 98 17.02 4.93 -6.33
C GLY A 98 16.22 5.30 -5.07
N TYR A 99 15.33 4.43 -4.64
CA TYR A 99 14.47 4.70 -3.48
C TYR A 99 15.21 4.41 -2.16
N PRO A 100 15.28 5.37 -1.22
CA PRO A 100 16.07 5.20 0.01
C PRO A 100 15.35 4.31 1.02
N MET A 101 15.52 3.00 0.90
CA MET A 101 14.93 2.02 1.80
C MET A 101 16.00 1.49 2.76
N THR A 102 15.93 1.89 4.05
CA THR A 102 16.87 1.47 5.08
C THR A 102 16.39 0.26 5.88
N GLU A 103 15.07 0.03 5.95
CA GLU A 103 14.48 -1.10 6.66
C GLU A 103 13.50 -1.82 5.71
N PRO A 104 13.91 -2.96 5.12
CA PRO A 104 13.07 -3.67 4.14
C PRO A 104 11.70 -4.07 4.64
N ARG A 105 11.55 -4.33 5.95
CA ARG A 105 10.25 -4.72 6.53
C ARG A 105 9.22 -3.60 6.48
N CYS A 106 9.66 -2.35 6.32
CA CYS A 106 8.76 -1.20 6.21
C CYS A 106 8.09 -1.10 4.85
N MET A 107 8.60 -1.79 3.84
CA MET A 107 7.93 -1.88 2.56
C MET A 107 7.13 -3.20 2.50
N MET A 108 5.83 -3.05 2.41
CA MET A 108 4.91 -4.17 2.55
C MET A 108 3.93 -4.25 1.41
N CYS A 109 3.35 -5.42 1.27
CA CYS A 109 2.39 -5.70 0.23
C CYS A 109 1.31 -6.63 0.77
N GLN A 110 0.13 -6.57 0.17
CA GLN A 110 -0.96 -7.48 0.47
C GLN A 110 -1.62 -7.94 -0.83
N GLU A 111 -1.88 -9.24 -0.93
CA GLU A 111 -2.73 -9.76 -1.99
C GLU A 111 -4.19 -9.44 -1.67
N THR A 112 -4.93 -9.00 -2.69
CA THR A 112 -6.37 -8.77 -2.53
C THR A 112 -7.15 -10.08 -2.45
N GLU A 113 -6.64 -11.11 -3.12
CA GLU A 113 -7.12 -12.49 -3.03
C GLU A 113 -5.93 -13.43 -3.03
N GLU A 114 -6.09 -14.62 -2.48
CA GLU A 114 -5.01 -15.60 -2.42
C GLU A 114 -4.44 -15.87 -3.81
N GLY A 115 -3.13 -15.67 -3.97
CA GLY A 115 -2.42 -15.90 -5.22
C GLY A 115 -2.57 -14.75 -6.23
N SER A 116 -3.26 -13.66 -5.91
CA SER A 116 -3.51 -12.57 -6.87
C SER A 116 -2.24 -11.86 -7.33
N LEU A 117 -1.17 -11.88 -6.53
CA LEU A 117 0.13 -11.29 -6.92
C LEU A 117 1.06 -12.28 -7.60
N LYS A 118 0.62 -13.50 -7.82
CA LYS A 118 1.45 -14.50 -8.51
C LYS A 118 1.72 -14.04 -9.93
N GLY A 119 3.01 -13.91 -10.29
CA GLY A 119 3.43 -13.43 -11.59
C GLY A 119 3.58 -11.91 -11.71
N TYR A 120 3.31 -11.15 -10.64
CA TYR A 120 3.43 -9.68 -10.63
C TYR A 120 4.77 -9.16 -10.10
N GLY A 121 5.76 -10.00 -9.88
CA GLY A 121 7.08 -9.58 -9.37
C GLY A 121 7.69 -8.43 -10.18
N GLY A 122 8.35 -7.49 -9.50
CA GLY A 122 8.99 -6.35 -10.14
C GLY A 122 9.26 -5.20 -9.18
N TYR A 123 9.53 -4.03 -9.76
CA TYR A 123 9.94 -2.84 -9.02
C TYR A 123 8.88 -1.76 -9.10
N VAL A 124 8.39 -1.30 -7.97
CA VAL A 124 7.42 -0.19 -7.91
C VAL A 124 8.17 1.12 -8.15
N VAL A 125 7.71 1.91 -9.12
CA VAL A 125 8.39 3.14 -9.53
C VAL A 125 7.86 4.30 -8.71
N TYR A 126 8.49 4.56 -7.57
CA TYR A 126 8.15 5.68 -6.68
C TYR A 126 8.75 7.01 -7.13
N ASP A 127 9.77 6.97 -7.97
CA ASP A 127 10.50 8.18 -8.40
C ASP A 127 9.59 9.20 -9.08
N MET A 128 8.54 8.75 -9.76
CA MET A 128 7.53 9.62 -10.36
C MET A 128 6.81 10.46 -9.31
N TYR A 129 6.67 9.95 -8.09
CA TYR A 129 6.00 10.64 -7.01
C TYR A 129 6.85 11.79 -6.45
N TYR A 130 8.17 11.59 -6.39
CA TYR A 130 9.10 12.55 -5.80
C TYR A 130 9.66 13.56 -6.81
N ASN A 131 9.58 13.27 -8.09
CA ASN A 131 10.10 14.11 -9.16
C ASN A 131 9.01 14.88 -9.94
N ALA A 132 7.77 14.75 -9.50
CA ALA A 132 6.64 15.42 -10.15
C ALA A 132 6.58 16.92 -9.87
#